data_47b9fddd47d29389e55b2457521991ac
#
_entry.id   47b9fddd47d29389e55b2457521991ac
#
_cell.length_a   1.000
_cell.length_b   1.000
_cell.length_c   1.000
_cell.angle_alpha   90.00
_cell.angle_beta   90.00
_cell.angle_gamma   90.00
#
_symmetry.space_group_name_H-M   'P 1'
#
loop_
_entity.id
_entity.type
_entity.pdbx_description
1 polymer ?
#
loop_
_entity_poly.entity_id
_entity_poly.type
_entity_poly.pdbx_seq_one_letter_code
_entity_poly.pdbx_strand_id
1 'polypeptide(L)'
;MGVIVGDRDLCDDSRDVRWGVLGAGHISHRFASSLKEVDGAQLVAAAGRTPAHVEEFCRAFSIDTAHGYASADDNGCAAYDALIADPDVDAIYLALPHGMHTHWACRALRAGKAVLCEKPAVLSEEEAHAIVSVSCECGVLFMEAMKNRFCPMHARVKDLLASGELGRVVSIESVQKLDYGESPSSYLLDPLQGGCLYDMGCYAVGWFEDLLAGACDVSSREVRWRDVPGGNVDWADDVHMSIGGVPIHMVCDGMAEYESRLTIICERGSLEIERLHRPELAHVKYSDGRVIEIDVPFEVDDFYGEVSHATQLIQAGKLESPVMSLAATQRCAHIIDAIRMTP
;
A
#
# COMPACT_ATOMS: atom_id res chain seq x y z
N MET A 1 -26.48 -24.08 14.25
CA MET A 1 -27.38 -22.94 14.40
C MET A 1 -26.80 -21.87 13.50
N GLY A 2 -27.33 -21.75 12.28
CA GLY A 2 -26.81 -20.83 11.26
C GLY A 2 -27.14 -19.40 11.64
N VAL A 3 -26.11 -18.56 11.72
CA VAL A 3 -26.30 -17.11 11.79
C VAL A 3 -26.72 -16.66 10.39
N ILE A 4 -27.94 -16.23 10.25
CA ILE A 4 -28.43 -15.53 9.06
C ILE A 4 -27.73 -14.17 9.07
N VAL A 5 -26.69 -14.03 8.24
CA VAL A 5 -26.15 -12.72 7.86
C VAL A 5 -27.25 -12.08 7.02
N GLY A 6 -27.86 -11.01 7.55
CA GLY A 6 -28.90 -10.30 6.83
C GLY A 6 -28.40 -9.81 5.47
N ASP A 7 -29.20 -10.04 4.44
CA ASP A 7 -29.05 -9.43 3.11
C ASP A 7 -28.95 -7.90 3.31
N ARG A 8 -27.73 -7.37 3.28
CA ARG A 8 -27.50 -5.96 3.04
C ARG A 8 -27.40 -5.80 1.54
N ASP A 9 -28.41 -5.22 0.93
CA ASP A 9 -28.34 -4.70 -0.43
C ASP A 9 -27.22 -3.63 -0.49
N LEU A 10 -26.00 -4.08 -0.77
CA LEU A 10 -24.85 -3.20 -1.02
C LEU A 10 -24.86 -2.64 -2.46
N CYS A 11 -25.84 -3.02 -3.27
CA CYS A 11 -25.96 -2.60 -4.66
C CYS A 11 -26.98 -1.46 -4.85
N ASP A 12 -26.95 -0.45 -3.98
CA ASP A 12 -27.58 0.84 -4.29
C ASP A 12 -26.50 1.78 -4.82
N ASP A 13 -26.39 1.87 -6.14
CA ASP A 13 -25.46 2.73 -6.90
C ASP A 13 -25.55 4.24 -6.55
N SER A 14 -26.47 4.62 -5.65
CA SER A 14 -26.76 6.01 -5.29
C SER A 14 -26.29 6.41 -3.90
N ARG A 15 -25.79 5.46 -3.07
CA ARG A 15 -25.38 5.76 -1.69
C ARG A 15 -23.88 5.90 -1.53
N ASP A 16 -23.47 6.97 -0.83
CA ASP A 16 -22.07 7.20 -0.47
C ASP A 16 -21.53 6.04 0.38
N VAL A 17 -20.31 5.61 0.10
CA VAL A 17 -19.53 4.68 0.93
C VAL A 17 -19.08 5.41 2.19
N ARG A 18 -19.49 4.91 3.35
CA ARG A 18 -19.15 5.48 4.66
C ARG A 18 -17.85 4.89 5.18
N TRP A 19 -16.79 5.69 5.11
CA TRP A 19 -15.45 5.29 5.51
C TRP A 19 -15.18 5.56 6.99
N GLY A 20 -14.55 4.58 7.67
CA GLY A 20 -13.93 4.74 8.96
C GLY A 20 -12.41 4.62 8.87
N VAL A 21 -11.69 5.28 9.78
CA VAL A 21 -10.23 5.22 9.86
C VAL A 21 -9.78 4.49 11.11
N LEU A 22 -9.00 3.40 10.96
CA LEU A 22 -8.26 2.77 12.05
C LEU A 22 -6.82 3.30 12.07
N GLY A 23 -6.53 4.14 13.07
CA GLY A 23 -5.25 4.83 13.22
C GLY A 23 -5.31 6.28 12.74
N ALA A 24 -5.75 7.21 13.60
CA ALA A 24 -5.81 8.65 13.32
C ALA A 24 -4.41 9.31 13.36
N GLY A 25 -3.48 8.79 12.53
CA GLY A 25 -2.10 9.25 12.38
C GLY A 25 -1.90 10.17 11.18
N HIS A 26 -0.62 10.54 10.93
CA HIS A 26 -0.26 11.45 9.84
C HIS A 26 -0.75 10.97 8.46
N ILE A 27 -0.57 9.68 8.13
CA ILE A 27 -0.96 9.15 6.83
C ILE A 27 -2.48 9.21 6.62
N SER A 28 -3.25 9.02 7.69
CA SER A 28 -4.71 9.09 7.66
C SER A 28 -5.24 10.49 7.37
N HIS A 29 -4.50 11.54 7.73
CA HIS A 29 -4.84 12.91 7.31
C HIS A 29 -4.73 13.08 5.80
N ARG A 30 -3.74 12.44 5.16
CA ARG A 30 -3.61 12.46 3.70
C ARG A 30 -4.74 11.71 3.02
N PHE A 31 -5.04 10.48 3.49
CA PHE A 31 -6.20 9.71 3.03
C PHE A 31 -7.50 10.53 3.15
N ALA A 32 -7.77 11.07 4.34
CA ALA A 32 -8.99 11.83 4.60
C ALA A 32 -9.10 13.12 3.76
N SER A 33 -7.96 13.76 3.46
CA SER A 33 -7.93 14.93 2.57
C SER A 33 -8.28 14.55 1.13
N SER A 34 -7.72 13.45 0.65
CA SER A 34 -7.98 12.93 -0.69
C SER A 34 -9.42 12.40 -0.82
N LEU A 35 -9.94 11.73 0.22
CA LEU A 35 -11.30 11.19 0.25
C LEU A 35 -12.38 12.27 0.05
N LYS A 36 -12.13 13.50 0.48
CA LYS A 36 -13.06 14.63 0.30
C LYS A 36 -13.34 14.96 -1.17
N GLU A 37 -12.40 14.64 -2.04
CA GLU A 37 -12.47 14.90 -3.49
C GLU A 37 -13.05 13.69 -4.25
N VAL A 38 -13.40 12.60 -3.54
CA VAL A 38 -13.94 11.38 -4.15
C VAL A 38 -15.46 11.39 -4.10
N ASP A 39 -16.08 11.40 -5.27
CA ASP A 39 -17.53 11.30 -5.40
C ASP A 39 -18.04 9.96 -4.83
N GLY A 40 -19.13 10.01 -4.09
CA GLY A 40 -19.74 8.83 -3.50
C GLY A 40 -18.99 8.26 -2.29
N ALA A 41 -18.16 9.08 -1.62
CA ALA A 41 -17.42 8.70 -0.42
C ALA A 41 -17.63 9.72 0.70
N GLN A 42 -17.80 9.23 1.93
CA GLN A 42 -17.91 10.05 3.13
C GLN A 42 -17.07 9.49 4.26
N LEU A 43 -16.30 10.33 4.95
CA LEU A 43 -15.59 9.98 6.16
C LEU A 43 -16.52 10.17 7.37
N VAL A 44 -16.84 9.09 8.06
CA VAL A 44 -17.86 9.12 9.13
C VAL A 44 -17.31 8.77 10.51
N ALA A 45 -16.19 8.04 10.60
CA ALA A 45 -15.66 7.57 11.89
C ALA A 45 -14.13 7.56 11.92
N ALA A 46 -13.56 7.67 13.12
CA ALA A 46 -12.12 7.51 13.34
C ALA A 46 -11.85 6.81 14.67
N ALA A 47 -10.84 5.93 14.68
CA ALA A 47 -10.39 5.27 15.90
C ALA A 47 -8.88 5.37 16.10
N GLY A 48 -8.46 5.48 17.36
CA GLY A 48 -7.05 5.55 17.72
C GLY A 48 -6.81 5.32 19.20
N ARG A 49 -5.55 5.11 19.58
CA ARG A 49 -5.19 4.92 21.00
C ARG A 49 -5.08 6.23 21.80
N THR A 50 -4.84 7.38 21.13
CA THR A 50 -4.63 8.66 21.80
C THR A 50 -5.87 9.55 21.65
N PRO A 51 -6.63 9.80 22.73
CA PRO A 51 -7.87 10.59 22.68
C PRO A 51 -7.69 11.96 22.00
N ALA A 52 -6.63 12.69 22.35
CA ALA A 52 -6.37 14.01 21.76
C ALA A 52 -6.16 13.96 20.24
N HIS A 53 -5.47 12.92 19.72
CA HIS A 53 -5.28 12.77 18.28
C HIS A 53 -6.59 12.44 17.56
N VAL A 54 -7.43 11.57 18.15
CA VAL A 54 -8.75 11.23 17.59
C VAL A 54 -9.65 12.47 17.58
N GLU A 55 -9.69 13.23 18.66
CA GLU A 55 -10.47 14.47 18.75
C GLU A 55 -10.01 15.51 17.71
N GLU A 56 -8.70 15.70 17.57
CA GLU A 56 -8.12 16.60 16.56
C GLU A 56 -8.50 16.14 15.15
N PHE A 57 -8.38 14.85 14.86
CA PHE A 57 -8.74 14.28 13.57
C PHE A 57 -10.23 14.45 13.26
N CYS A 58 -11.12 14.13 14.21
CA CYS A 58 -12.56 14.34 14.04
C CYS A 58 -12.90 15.82 13.77
N ARG A 59 -12.26 16.74 14.49
CA ARG A 59 -12.44 18.19 14.27
C ARG A 59 -11.95 18.62 12.89
N ALA A 60 -10.78 18.14 12.43
CA ALA A 60 -10.18 18.50 11.15
C ALA A 60 -11.03 18.04 9.97
N PHE A 61 -11.73 16.91 10.12
CA PHE A 61 -12.51 16.28 9.06
C PHE A 61 -14.04 16.34 9.27
N SER A 62 -14.49 17.10 10.29
CA SER A 62 -15.92 17.30 10.59
C SER A 62 -16.67 15.99 10.88
N ILE A 63 -16.00 15.02 11.50
CA ILE A 63 -16.60 13.79 11.97
C ILE A 63 -17.33 14.07 13.29
N ASP A 64 -18.56 13.54 13.46
CA ASP A 64 -19.27 13.62 14.73
C ASP A 64 -18.46 12.93 15.84
N THR A 65 -18.30 13.61 16.96
CA THR A 65 -17.52 13.09 18.10
C THR A 65 -18.09 11.78 18.68
N ALA A 66 -19.36 11.48 18.42
CA ALA A 66 -19.98 10.20 18.77
C ALA A 66 -19.36 9.01 18.00
N HIS A 67 -18.74 9.25 16.84
CA HIS A 67 -18.03 8.28 16.02
C HIS A 67 -16.50 8.42 16.11
N GLY A 68 -16.00 9.18 17.09
CA GLY A 68 -14.59 9.28 17.45
C GLY A 68 -14.24 8.34 18.61
N TYR A 69 -13.60 7.21 18.30
CA TYR A 69 -13.31 6.14 19.27
C TYR A 69 -11.86 6.23 19.74
N ALA A 70 -11.63 6.30 21.03
CA ALA A 70 -10.29 6.31 21.62
C ALA A 70 -10.16 5.41 22.83
N SER A 71 -9.07 4.65 22.92
CA SER A 71 -8.73 3.82 24.07
C SER A 71 -7.23 3.78 24.28
N ALA A 72 -6.75 4.37 25.39
CA ALA A 72 -5.33 4.45 25.72
C ALA A 72 -4.83 3.21 26.49
N ASP A 73 -5.69 2.63 27.34
CA ASP A 73 -5.30 1.60 28.33
C ASP A 73 -4.97 0.24 27.69
N ASP A 74 -5.55 -0.05 26.50
CA ASP A 74 -5.38 -1.31 25.79
C ASP A 74 -4.70 -1.15 24.42
N ASN A 75 -3.90 -0.11 24.26
CA ASN A 75 -3.21 0.24 23.02
C ASN A 75 -4.18 0.49 21.82
N GLY A 76 -5.39 0.92 22.08
CA GLY A 76 -6.41 1.24 21.08
C GLY A 76 -7.37 0.10 20.74
N CYS A 77 -7.21 -1.09 21.30
CA CYS A 77 -7.99 -2.26 20.90
C CYS A 77 -9.49 -2.06 21.04
N ALA A 78 -9.98 -1.54 22.18
CA ALA A 78 -11.39 -1.27 22.39
C ALA A 78 -11.94 -0.22 21.41
N ALA A 79 -11.14 0.80 21.07
CA ALA A 79 -11.52 1.82 20.09
C ALA A 79 -11.66 1.22 18.68
N TYR A 80 -10.72 0.37 18.28
CA TYR A 80 -10.77 -0.30 16.97
C TYR A 80 -11.96 -1.24 16.87
N ASP A 81 -12.25 -2.01 17.93
CA ASP A 81 -13.44 -2.86 17.99
C ASP A 81 -14.75 -2.07 17.92
N ALA A 82 -14.82 -0.91 18.59
CA ALA A 82 -15.98 -0.04 18.55
C ALA A 82 -16.24 0.49 17.13
N LEU A 83 -15.21 0.95 16.42
CA LEU A 83 -15.35 1.40 15.04
C LEU A 83 -15.76 0.25 14.10
N ILE A 84 -15.16 -0.94 14.25
CA ILE A 84 -15.52 -2.11 13.45
C ILE A 84 -17.00 -2.50 13.68
N ALA A 85 -17.50 -2.36 14.91
CA ALA A 85 -18.88 -2.66 15.25
C ALA A 85 -19.88 -1.55 14.86
N ASP A 86 -19.40 -0.37 14.46
CA ASP A 86 -20.26 0.75 14.09
C ASP A 86 -21.10 0.43 12.84
N PRO A 87 -22.45 0.45 12.92
CA PRO A 87 -23.32 0.17 11.78
C PRO A 87 -23.28 1.27 10.71
N ASP A 88 -22.77 2.46 11.05
CA ASP A 88 -22.64 3.57 10.12
C ASP A 88 -21.34 3.55 9.31
N VAL A 89 -20.46 2.58 9.53
CA VAL A 89 -19.24 2.36 8.75
C VAL A 89 -19.46 1.23 7.76
N ASP A 90 -19.15 1.45 6.47
CA ASP A 90 -19.18 0.46 5.40
C ASP A 90 -17.79 -0.07 5.06
N ALA A 91 -16.79 0.82 5.09
CA ALA A 91 -15.42 0.53 4.73
C ALA A 91 -14.42 1.11 5.72
N ILE A 92 -13.27 0.47 5.84
CA ILE A 92 -12.21 0.85 6.77
C ILE A 92 -10.92 1.14 6.00
N TYR A 93 -10.36 2.32 6.21
CA TYR A 93 -8.96 2.60 5.92
C TYR A 93 -8.12 2.21 7.12
N LEU A 94 -7.27 1.19 6.94
CA LEU A 94 -6.44 0.61 7.99
C LEU A 94 -5.01 1.16 7.91
N ALA A 95 -4.66 2.03 8.84
CA ALA A 95 -3.39 2.76 8.89
C ALA A 95 -2.72 2.65 10.27
N LEU A 96 -2.59 1.43 10.73
CA LEU A 96 -1.90 1.04 11.97
C LEU A 96 -0.43 0.67 11.67
N PRO A 97 0.42 0.44 12.67
CA PRO A 97 1.72 -0.21 12.47
C PRO A 97 1.57 -1.57 11.76
N HIS A 98 2.52 -1.90 10.89
CA HIS A 98 2.44 -3.04 9.95
C HIS A 98 2.05 -4.37 10.61
N GLY A 99 2.65 -4.71 11.77
CA GLY A 99 2.35 -5.95 12.50
C GLY A 99 0.92 -6.04 13.06
N MET A 100 0.13 -4.97 12.97
CA MET A 100 -1.28 -4.97 13.39
C MET A 100 -2.24 -5.18 12.22
N HIS A 101 -1.78 -5.05 10.98
CA HIS A 101 -2.63 -5.04 9.79
C HIS A 101 -3.44 -6.33 9.66
N THR A 102 -2.79 -7.47 9.66
CA THR A 102 -3.44 -8.78 9.46
C THR A 102 -4.54 -9.04 10.49
N HIS A 103 -4.26 -8.77 11.77
CA HIS A 103 -5.24 -8.97 12.83
C HIS A 103 -6.49 -8.11 12.62
N TRP A 104 -6.31 -6.80 12.40
CA TRP A 104 -7.44 -5.86 12.31
C TRP A 104 -8.15 -5.94 10.96
N ALA A 105 -7.44 -6.22 9.86
CA ALA A 105 -8.07 -6.49 8.57
C ALA A 105 -9.00 -7.71 8.63
N CYS A 106 -8.53 -8.82 9.18
CA CYS A 106 -9.35 -10.02 9.34
C CYS A 106 -10.58 -9.79 10.24
N ARG A 107 -10.46 -8.98 11.30
CA ARG A 107 -11.60 -8.62 12.16
C ARG A 107 -12.62 -7.77 11.41
N ALA A 108 -12.16 -6.76 10.67
CA ALA A 108 -13.01 -5.88 9.87
C ALA A 108 -13.77 -6.67 8.79
N LEU A 109 -13.07 -7.51 8.03
CA LEU A 109 -13.66 -8.38 7.01
C LEU A 109 -14.73 -9.31 7.57
N ARG A 110 -14.48 -9.94 8.73
CA ARG A 110 -15.46 -10.80 9.42
C ARG A 110 -16.69 -10.03 9.92
N ALA A 111 -16.54 -8.72 10.18
CA ALA A 111 -17.65 -7.84 10.52
C ALA A 111 -18.38 -7.29 9.26
N GLY A 112 -17.99 -7.72 8.06
CA GLY A 112 -18.58 -7.29 6.79
C GLY A 112 -18.15 -5.89 6.35
N LYS A 113 -17.02 -5.38 6.87
CA LYS A 113 -16.45 -4.08 6.46
C LYS A 113 -15.42 -4.31 5.37
N ALA A 114 -15.56 -3.59 4.24
CA ALA A 114 -14.50 -3.53 3.23
C ALA A 114 -13.22 -2.90 3.82
N VAL A 115 -12.06 -3.33 3.35
CA VAL A 115 -10.77 -2.87 3.90
C VAL A 115 -9.86 -2.38 2.79
N LEU A 116 -9.42 -1.12 2.90
CA LEU A 116 -8.26 -0.56 2.23
C LEU A 116 -7.13 -0.49 3.28
N CYS A 117 -6.11 -1.35 3.13
CA CYS A 117 -5.05 -1.52 4.10
C CYS A 117 -3.75 -0.86 3.64
N GLU A 118 -3.15 -0.01 4.48
CA GLU A 118 -1.84 0.59 4.17
C GLU A 118 -0.77 -0.45 3.86
N LYS A 119 0.15 -0.02 3.02
CA LYS A 119 1.32 -0.82 2.59
C LYS A 119 2.43 -0.84 3.69
N PRO A 120 3.20 -1.93 3.76
CA PRO A 120 2.85 -3.25 3.26
C PRO A 120 1.65 -3.78 4.04
N ALA A 121 0.71 -4.37 3.32
CA ALA A 121 -0.51 -4.87 3.97
C ALA A 121 -0.24 -6.01 4.95
N VAL A 122 0.88 -6.70 4.76
CA VAL A 122 1.29 -7.88 5.53
C VAL A 122 2.81 -7.92 5.70
N LEU A 123 3.27 -8.66 6.70
CA LEU A 123 4.70 -8.87 6.97
C LEU A 123 5.23 -10.20 6.41
N SER A 124 4.35 -11.09 5.92
CA SER A 124 4.75 -12.39 5.37
C SER A 124 3.72 -12.92 4.38
N GLU A 125 4.15 -13.89 3.58
CA GLU A 125 3.26 -14.63 2.68
C GLU A 125 2.16 -15.39 3.44
N GLU A 126 2.45 -15.91 4.64
CA GLU A 126 1.46 -16.58 5.50
C GLU A 126 0.34 -15.62 5.92
N GLU A 127 0.69 -14.39 6.30
CA GLU A 127 -0.27 -13.34 6.64
C GLU A 127 -1.12 -12.94 5.43
N ALA A 128 -0.51 -12.86 4.23
CA ALA A 128 -1.23 -12.58 3.00
C ALA A 128 -2.28 -13.66 2.71
N HIS A 129 -1.89 -14.93 2.82
CA HIS A 129 -2.83 -16.04 2.69
C HIS A 129 -3.97 -15.99 3.69
N ALA A 130 -3.71 -15.61 4.94
CA ALA A 130 -4.73 -15.50 5.98
C ALA A 130 -5.77 -14.41 5.63
N ILE A 131 -5.33 -13.22 5.21
CA ILE A 131 -6.25 -12.12 4.83
C ILE A 131 -7.06 -12.51 3.60
N VAL A 132 -6.42 -13.06 2.56
CA VAL A 132 -7.08 -13.47 1.32
C VAL A 132 -8.15 -14.53 1.60
N SER A 133 -7.84 -15.53 2.44
CA SER A 133 -8.81 -16.55 2.84
C SER A 133 -10.05 -15.91 3.50
N VAL A 134 -9.82 -15.02 4.47
CA VAL A 134 -10.92 -14.35 5.18
C VAL A 134 -11.74 -13.44 4.25
N SER A 135 -11.10 -12.70 3.35
CA SER A 135 -11.79 -11.86 2.36
C SER A 135 -12.69 -12.71 1.46
N CYS A 136 -12.16 -13.83 0.93
CA CYS A 136 -12.93 -14.76 0.10
C CYS A 136 -14.07 -15.44 0.87
N GLU A 137 -13.82 -15.91 2.10
CA GLU A 137 -14.81 -16.57 2.95
C GLU A 137 -15.97 -15.66 3.32
N CYS A 138 -15.68 -14.39 3.60
CA CYS A 138 -16.66 -13.39 3.97
C CYS A 138 -17.35 -12.74 2.76
N GLY A 139 -16.78 -12.85 1.56
CA GLY A 139 -17.27 -12.15 0.38
C GLY A 139 -17.19 -10.62 0.51
N VAL A 140 -16.09 -10.11 1.11
CA VAL A 140 -15.89 -8.68 1.42
C VAL A 140 -14.58 -8.20 0.79
N LEU A 141 -14.60 -7.02 0.17
CA LEU A 141 -13.42 -6.44 -0.48
C LEU A 141 -12.27 -6.26 0.51
N PHE A 142 -11.11 -6.77 0.12
CA PHE A 142 -9.81 -6.37 0.66
C PHE A 142 -8.95 -5.82 -0.46
N MET A 143 -8.27 -4.68 -0.22
CA MET A 143 -7.30 -4.09 -1.16
C MET A 143 -6.13 -3.51 -0.38
N GLU A 144 -4.91 -3.84 -0.81
CA GLU A 144 -3.70 -3.18 -0.32
C GLU A 144 -3.56 -1.79 -0.95
N ALA A 145 -3.27 -0.78 -0.14
CA ALA A 145 -3.08 0.61 -0.55
C ALA A 145 -1.69 0.82 -1.18
N MET A 146 -1.45 0.15 -2.30
CA MET A 146 -0.23 0.29 -3.10
C MET A 146 -0.39 1.46 -4.07
N LYS A 147 -0.47 2.67 -3.53
CA LYS A 147 -0.87 3.90 -4.22
C LYS A 147 -0.16 4.18 -5.55
N ASN A 148 1.13 3.80 -5.67
CA ASN A 148 1.88 4.00 -6.91
C ASN A 148 1.28 3.28 -8.12
N ARG A 149 0.54 2.17 -7.91
CA ARG A 149 -0.17 1.46 -8.98
C ARG A 149 -1.40 2.21 -9.49
N PHE A 150 -1.94 3.12 -8.68
CA PHE A 150 -3.13 3.92 -9.00
C PHE A 150 -2.78 5.32 -9.52
N CYS A 151 -1.48 5.67 -9.57
CA CYS A 151 -1.04 6.90 -10.20
C CYS A 151 -1.21 6.83 -11.72
N PRO A 152 -1.69 7.90 -12.39
CA PRO A 152 -1.88 7.92 -13.85
C PRO A 152 -0.62 7.58 -14.64
N MET A 153 0.55 7.98 -14.15
CA MET A 153 1.85 7.64 -14.74
C MET A 153 2.09 6.13 -14.77
N HIS A 154 1.67 5.37 -13.74
CA HIS A 154 1.83 3.91 -13.72
C HIS A 154 1.11 3.24 -14.91
N ALA A 155 -0.15 3.62 -15.13
CA ALA A 155 -0.92 3.14 -16.29
C ALA A 155 -0.24 3.52 -17.61
N ARG A 156 0.25 4.76 -17.71
CA ARG A 156 0.97 5.26 -18.91
C ARG A 156 2.23 4.45 -19.21
N VAL A 157 2.99 4.08 -18.19
CA VAL A 157 4.18 3.21 -18.31
C VAL A 157 3.78 1.83 -18.82
N LYS A 158 2.73 1.22 -18.26
CA LYS A 158 2.23 -0.09 -18.73
C LYS A 158 1.80 -0.04 -20.19
N ASP A 159 1.06 0.97 -20.60
CA ASP A 159 0.62 1.14 -21.98
C ASP A 159 1.82 1.27 -22.93
N LEU A 160 2.84 2.02 -22.55
CA LEU A 160 4.07 2.16 -23.34
C LEU A 160 4.81 0.83 -23.49
N LEU A 161 4.96 0.07 -22.42
CA LEU A 161 5.59 -1.25 -22.47
C LEU A 161 4.74 -2.24 -23.29
N ALA A 162 3.42 -2.24 -23.12
CA ALA A 162 2.49 -3.09 -23.84
C ALA A 162 2.43 -2.77 -25.35
N SER A 163 2.69 -1.52 -25.76
CA SER A 163 2.75 -1.13 -27.16
C SER A 163 3.84 -1.87 -27.93
N GLY A 164 4.83 -2.42 -27.25
CA GLY A 164 6.00 -3.07 -27.81
C GLY A 164 7.00 -2.13 -28.49
N GLU A 165 6.80 -0.81 -28.39
CA GLU A 165 7.71 0.18 -29.01
C GLU A 165 9.14 0.07 -28.48
N LEU A 166 9.29 -0.17 -27.17
CA LEU A 166 10.60 -0.35 -26.52
C LEU A 166 11.15 -1.79 -26.60
N GLY A 167 10.38 -2.75 -27.09
CA GLY A 167 10.71 -4.17 -27.03
C GLY A 167 10.50 -4.77 -25.66
N ARG A 168 11.06 -5.96 -25.43
CA ARG A 168 10.94 -6.66 -24.15
C ARG A 168 11.79 -5.97 -23.07
N VAL A 169 11.35 -6.07 -21.82
CA VAL A 169 12.15 -5.68 -20.65
C VAL A 169 13.36 -6.60 -20.54
N VAL A 170 14.55 -6.00 -20.40
CA VAL A 170 15.84 -6.69 -20.28
C VAL A 170 16.33 -6.71 -18.84
N SER A 171 16.18 -5.59 -18.12
CA SER A 171 16.49 -5.48 -16.69
C SER A 171 15.74 -4.31 -16.05
N ILE A 172 15.67 -4.32 -14.72
CA ILE A 172 15.10 -3.21 -13.94
C ILE A 172 16.08 -2.81 -12.85
N GLU A 173 16.23 -1.49 -12.65
CA GLU A 173 16.97 -0.89 -11.53
C GLU A 173 16.02 -0.02 -10.72
N SER A 174 16.04 -0.17 -9.39
CA SER A 174 15.23 0.61 -8.47
C SER A 174 16.10 1.21 -7.38
N VAL A 175 15.99 2.50 -7.18
CA VAL A 175 16.68 3.20 -6.08
C VAL A 175 15.66 4.00 -5.29
N GLN A 176 15.59 3.75 -3.98
CA GLN A 176 14.83 4.55 -3.03
C GLN A 176 15.71 4.89 -1.83
N LYS A 177 16.01 6.15 -1.68
CA LYS A 177 16.81 6.69 -0.58
C LYS A 177 16.06 7.83 0.09
N LEU A 178 16.02 7.80 1.40
CA LEU A 178 15.40 8.82 2.22
C LEU A 178 16.08 8.84 3.58
N ASP A 179 16.73 9.92 3.92
CA ASP A 179 17.26 10.08 5.29
C ASP A 179 16.09 10.16 6.29
N TYR A 180 15.95 9.13 7.11
CA TYR A 180 14.95 9.08 8.18
C TYR A 180 15.29 10.00 9.37
N GLY A 181 16.47 10.62 9.35
CA GLY A 181 16.94 11.54 10.37
C GLY A 181 17.29 10.88 11.70
N GLU A 182 17.51 11.72 12.71
CA GLU A 182 17.93 11.28 14.05
C GLU A 182 16.78 10.66 14.87
N SER A 183 15.54 11.06 14.58
CA SER A 183 14.33 10.64 15.33
C SER A 183 13.27 10.06 14.40
N PRO A 184 13.52 8.90 13.80
CA PRO A 184 12.55 8.25 12.90
C PRO A 184 11.30 7.80 13.67
N SER A 185 10.23 7.55 12.94
CA SER A 185 9.01 7.00 13.51
C SER A 185 9.26 5.68 14.24
N SER A 186 8.60 5.49 15.38
CA SER A 186 8.85 4.34 16.27
C SER A 186 8.61 2.99 15.61
N TYR A 187 7.66 2.89 14.65
CA TYR A 187 7.40 1.65 13.93
C TYR A 187 8.58 1.22 13.03
N LEU A 188 9.36 2.18 12.50
CA LEU A 188 10.56 1.91 11.72
C LEU A 188 11.68 1.27 12.55
N LEU A 189 11.67 1.50 13.87
CA LEU A 189 12.63 0.96 14.82
C LEU A 189 12.14 -0.34 15.50
N ASP A 190 11.04 -0.89 15.09
CA ASP A 190 10.52 -2.15 15.63
C ASP A 190 11.17 -3.32 14.87
N PRO A 191 11.91 -4.22 15.56
CA PRO A 191 12.64 -5.31 14.91
C PRO A 191 11.73 -6.34 14.20
N LEU A 192 10.44 -6.35 14.48
CA LEU A 192 9.49 -7.29 13.88
C LEU A 192 8.81 -6.75 12.61
N GLN A 193 8.68 -5.43 12.49
CA GLN A 193 7.85 -4.80 11.46
C GLN A 193 8.47 -3.56 10.83
N GLY A 194 9.62 -3.11 11.32
CA GLY A 194 10.30 -1.91 10.85
C GLY A 194 11.29 -2.18 9.73
N GLY A 195 12.10 -1.16 9.45
CA GLY A 195 13.14 -1.22 8.44
C GLY A 195 12.76 -0.62 7.09
N CYS A 196 13.76 -0.41 6.24
CA CYS A 196 13.58 0.28 4.97
C CYS A 196 12.96 -0.61 3.88
N LEU A 197 13.15 -1.91 3.93
CA LEU A 197 12.55 -2.84 2.97
C LEU A 197 11.01 -2.80 3.05
N TYR A 198 10.46 -2.86 4.27
CA TYR A 198 9.01 -2.76 4.45
C TYR A 198 8.49 -1.35 4.16
N ASP A 199 9.22 -0.29 4.54
CA ASP A 199 8.71 1.07 4.37
C ASP A 199 8.83 1.59 2.95
N MET A 200 9.99 1.44 2.32
CA MET A 200 10.30 1.94 0.97
C MET A 200 10.33 0.84 -0.09
N GLY A 201 10.98 -0.29 0.20
CA GLY A 201 11.18 -1.37 -0.76
C GLY A 201 9.90 -1.96 -1.31
N CYS A 202 8.83 -1.98 -0.50
CA CYS A 202 7.52 -2.48 -0.93
C CYS A 202 6.96 -1.76 -2.17
N TYR A 203 7.25 -0.46 -2.37
CA TYR A 203 6.84 0.26 -3.57
C TYR A 203 7.54 -0.25 -4.83
N ALA A 204 8.85 -0.55 -4.73
CA ALA A 204 9.59 -1.14 -5.83
C ALA A 204 9.08 -2.56 -6.14
N VAL A 205 8.85 -3.37 -5.10
CA VAL A 205 8.23 -4.70 -5.23
C VAL A 205 6.86 -4.60 -5.91
N GLY A 206 6.06 -3.58 -5.56
CA GLY A 206 4.79 -3.30 -6.23
C GLY A 206 4.94 -3.09 -7.75
N TRP A 207 5.98 -2.41 -8.21
CA TRP A 207 6.30 -2.28 -9.63
C TRP A 207 6.74 -3.60 -10.24
N PHE A 208 7.63 -4.33 -9.60
CA PHE A 208 8.19 -5.58 -10.14
C PHE A 208 7.10 -6.64 -10.35
N GLU A 209 6.21 -6.77 -9.36
CA GLU A 209 5.11 -7.73 -9.41
C GLU A 209 4.14 -7.43 -10.56
N ASP A 210 3.83 -6.14 -10.80
CA ASP A 210 2.87 -5.75 -11.85
C ASP A 210 3.47 -5.80 -13.27
N LEU A 211 4.78 -5.59 -13.39
CA LEU A 211 5.47 -5.56 -14.69
C LEU A 211 6.00 -6.92 -15.14
N LEU A 212 6.29 -7.84 -14.21
CA LEU A 212 6.99 -9.09 -14.49
C LEU A 212 6.20 -10.30 -14.00
N ALA A 213 6.14 -11.32 -14.85
CA ALA A 213 5.57 -12.61 -14.51
C ALA A 213 6.64 -13.67 -14.29
N GLY A 214 6.35 -14.69 -13.48
CA GLY A 214 7.24 -15.83 -13.27
C GLY A 214 7.79 -15.92 -11.85
N ALA A 215 8.70 -16.86 -11.62
CA ALA A 215 9.31 -17.09 -10.31
C ALA A 215 10.27 -15.97 -9.94
N CYS A 216 10.31 -15.65 -8.64
CA CYS A 216 11.30 -14.76 -8.03
C CYS A 216 12.49 -15.61 -7.57
N ASP A 217 13.71 -15.15 -7.89
CA ASP A 217 14.97 -15.75 -7.45
C ASP A 217 15.89 -14.63 -6.96
N VAL A 218 16.23 -14.66 -5.66
CA VAL A 218 17.10 -13.65 -5.03
C VAL A 218 18.51 -14.20 -5.00
N SER A 219 19.43 -13.58 -5.73
CA SER A 219 20.82 -14.04 -5.85
C SER A 219 21.73 -13.51 -4.74
N SER A 220 21.48 -12.30 -4.25
CA SER A 220 22.20 -11.72 -3.11
C SER A 220 21.43 -10.60 -2.45
N ARG A 221 21.70 -10.40 -1.17
CA ARG A 221 21.22 -9.27 -0.37
C ARG A 221 22.35 -8.79 0.52
N GLU A 222 22.72 -7.52 0.41
CA GLU A 222 23.65 -6.85 1.33
C GLU A 222 22.84 -5.90 2.21
N VAL A 223 22.96 -6.07 3.55
CA VAL A 223 22.15 -5.31 4.51
C VAL A 223 23.02 -4.48 5.41
N ARG A 224 22.70 -3.22 5.55
CA ARG A 224 23.20 -2.38 6.63
C ARG A 224 22.18 -2.35 7.77
N TRP A 225 22.53 -3.01 8.86
CA TRP A 225 21.67 -3.13 10.03
C TRP A 225 21.80 -1.91 10.96
N ARG A 226 20.70 -1.52 11.55
CA ARG A 226 20.65 -0.59 12.68
C ARG A 226 20.23 -1.34 13.93
N ASP A 227 21.05 -1.26 14.99
CA ASP A 227 20.70 -1.82 16.28
C ASP A 227 19.58 -1.02 16.93
N VAL A 228 18.59 -1.74 17.46
CA VAL A 228 17.41 -1.19 18.15
C VAL A 228 17.14 -2.01 19.42
N PRO A 229 16.36 -1.50 20.39
CA PRO A 229 15.93 -2.31 21.51
C PRO A 229 15.20 -3.60 21.06
N GLY A 230 15.73 -4.73 21.47
CA GLY A 230 15.14 -6.03 21.14
C GLY A 230 15.63 -6.69 19.84
N GLY A 231 16.56 -6.07 19.09
CA GLY A 231 17.12 -6.67 17.87
C GLY A 231 17.79 -5.65 16.96
N ASN A 232 17.55 -5.80 15.67
CA ASN A 232 18.00 -4.88 14.64
C ASN A 232 16.92 -4.74 13.54
N VAL A 233 17.03 -3.68 12.76
CA VAL A 233 16.22 -3.43 11.58
C VAL A 233 17.12 -3.20 10.38
N ASP A 234 16.68 -3.58 9.20
CA ASP A 234 17.35 -3.25 7.95
C ASP A 234 17.25 -1.74 7.72
N TRP A 235 18.41 -1.08 7.64
CA TRP A 235 18.47 0.37 7.46
C TRP A 235 18.95 0.77 6.07
N ALA A 236 19.61 -0.15 5.36
CA ALA A 236 19.79 -0.13 3.92
C ALA A 236 19.87 -1.56 3.39
N ASP A 237 19.29 -1.78 2.22
CA ASP A 237 19.32 -3.03 1.47
C ASP A 237 19.82 -2.77 0.06
N ASP A 238 20.75 -3.62 -0.40
CA ASP A 238 21.18 -3.74 -1.77
C ASP A 238 20.91 -5.16 -2.24
N VAL A 239 19.95 -5.32 -3.17
CA VAL A 239 19.37 -6.61 -3.53
C VAL A 239 19.54 -6.86 -5.02
N HIS A 240 20.16 -8.00 -5.37
CA HIS A 240 20.16 -8.52 -6.72
C HIS A 240 19.22 -9.73 -6.81
N MET A 241 18.28 -9.68 -7.73
CA MET A 241 17.31 -10.74 -7.94
C MET A 241 16.85 -10.84 -9.40
N SER A 242 16.03 -11.82 -9.72
CA SER A 242 15.32 -11.89 -10.99
C SER A 242 13.86 -12.30 -10.79
N ILE A 243 12.99 -11.84 -11.69
CA ILE A 243 11.61 -12.32 -11.80
C ILE A 243 11.37 -12.78 -13.23
N GLY A 244 10.99 -14.04 -13.42
CA GLY A 244 10.81 -14.62 -14.74
C GLY A 244 12.08 -14.60 -15.60
N GLY A 245 13.26 -14.57 -14.97
CA GLY A 245 14.55 -14.47 -15.64
C GLY A 245 14.97 -13.05 -16.03
N VAL A 246 14.17 -12.01 -15.72
CA VAL A 246 14.55 -10.60 -15.89
C VAL A 246 15.35 -10.14 -14.66
N PRO A 247 16.63 -9.76 -14.82
CA PRO A 247 17.46 -9.26 -13.71
C PRO A 247 16.92 -7.95 -13.12
N ILE A 248 17.00 -7.85 -11.80
CA ILE A 248 16.60 -6.67 -11.04
C ILE A 248 17.68 -6.32 -10.03
N HIS A 249 18.02 -5.03 -9.95
CA HIS A 249 18.83 -4.47 -8.89
C HIS A 249 17.98 -3.46 -8.10
N MET A 250 17.82 -3.67 -6.80
CA MET A 250 17.02 -2.82 -5.91
C MET A 250 17.86 -2.30 -4.76
N VAL A 251 17.84 -0.99 -4.56
CA VAL A 251 18.51 -0.31 -3.44
C VAL A 251 17.47 0.46 -2.63
N CYS A 252 17.43 0.20 -1.32
CA CYS A 252 16.74 1.02 -0.32
C CYS A 252 17.77 1.54 0.69
N ASP A 253 17.76 2.83 1.03
CA ASP A 253 18.71 3.37 2.01
C ASP A 253 18.06 4.48 2.87
N GLY A 254 17.91 4.20 4.17
CA GLY A 254 17.33 5.09 5.17
C GLY A 254 18.28 6.15 5.73
N MET A 255 19.52 6.30 5.19
CA MET A 255 20.55 7.24 5.66
C MET A 255 21.10 8.14 4.57
N ALA A 256 20.70 7.94 3.34
CA ALA A 256 21.24 8.68 2.21
C ALA A 256 20.35 9.87 1.82
N GLU A 257 20.93 10.84 1.10
CA GLU A 257 20.14 11.90 0.49
C GLU A 257 19.02 11.35 -0.38
N TYR A 258 17.92 12.10 -0.44
CA TYR A 258 16.73 11.68 -1.17
C TYR A 258 17.05 11.37 -2.64
N GLU A 259 16.73 10.16 -3.04
CA GLU A 259 16.74 9.68 -4.42
C GLU A 259 15.60 8.66 -4.58
N SER A 260 14.76 8.83 -5.58
CA SER A 260 13.70 7.86 -5.83
C SER A 260 13.46 7.75 -7.33
N ARG A 261 13.86 6.61 -7.92
CA ARG A 261 13.68 6.33 -9.34
C ARG A 261 13.51 4.85 -9.61
N LEU A 262 12.85 4.55 -10.71
CA LEU A 262 12.78 3.23 -11.32
C LEU A 262 13.28 3.34 -12.77
N THR A 263 14.28 2.55 -13.14
CA THR A 263 14.80 2.48 -14.51
C THR A 263 14.45 1.11 -15.11
N ILE A 264 13.69 1.11 -16.19
CA ILE A 264 13.33 -0.09 -16.95
C ILE A 264 14.14 -0.09 -18.24
N ILE A 265 15.05 -1.05 -18.37
CA ILE A 265 15.89 -1.22 -19.55
C ILE A 265 15.21 -2.20 -20.49
N CYS A 266 15.00 -1.81 -21.72
CA CYS A 266 14.35 -2.59 -22.77
C CYS A 266 15.28 -2.83 -23.96
N GLU A 267 14.91 -3.74 -24.88
CA GLU A 267 15.70 -4.06 -26.08
C GLU A 267 15.97 -2.85 -26.98
N ARG A 268 15.09 -1.86 -27.03
CA ARG A 268 15.16 -0.71 -27.94
C ARG A 268 15.15 0.64 -27.23
N GLY A 269 15.45 0.66 -25.92
CA GLY A 269 15.54 1.89 -25.15
C GLY A 269 15.48 1.67 -23.66
N SER A 270 15.29 2.75 -22.93
CA SER A 270 15.09 2.72 -21.48
C SER A 270 14.02 3.72 -21.07
N LEU A 271 13.41 3.46 -19.92
CA LEU A 271 12.43 4.30 -19.30
C LEU A 271 12.89 4.57 -17.88
N GLU A 272 13.08 5.83 -17.52
CA GLU A 272 13.39 6.27 -16.16
C GLU A 272 12.20 7.00 -15.59
N ILE A 273 11.68 6.52 -14.45
CA ILE A 273 10.52 7.04 -13.76
C ILE A 273 11.00 7.67 -12.46
N GLU A 274 10.74 8.97 -12.32
CA GLU A 274 11.06 9.69 -11.09
C GLU A 274 10.03 9.40 -9.99
N ARG A 275 10.50 9.42 -8.73
CA ARG A 275 9.66 9.25 -7.55
C ARG A 275 8.77 8.00 -7.64
N LEU A 276 9.36 6.82 -7.82
CA LEU A 276 8.65 5.56 -8.08
C LEU A 276 7.47 5.25 -7.13
N HIS A 277 7.43 5.84 -5.93
CA HIS A 277 6.34 5.69 -4.96
C HIS A 277 5.17 6.67 -5.19
N ARG A 278 5.34 7.68 -6.06
CA ARG A 278 4.33 8.65 -6.52
C ARG A 278 4.76 9.28 -7.85
N PRO A 279 4.74 8.49 -8.93
CA PRO A 279 5.29 8.90 -10.20
C PRO A 279 4.37 9.88 -10.94
N GLU A 280 4.97 10.97 -11.45
CA GLU A 280 4.34 11.94 -12.36
C GLU A 280 5.20 12.19 -13.60
N LEU A 281 6.52 11.98 -13.51
CA LEU A 281 7.48 12.28 -14.56
C LEU A 281 8.26 11.04 -14.97
N ALA A 282 8.41 10.83 -16.27
CA ALA A 282 9.24 9.78 -16.81
C ALA A 282 10.01 10.25 -18.06
N HIS A 283 11.23 9.70 -18.26
CA HIS A 283 12.08 9.96 -19.40
C HIS A 283 12.28 8.68 -20.20
N VAL A 284 11.87 8.70 -21.46
CA VAL A 284 12.07 7.59 -22.41
C VAL A 284 13.25 7.91 -23.30
N LYS A 285 14.25 7.04 -23.32
CA LYS A 285 15.42 7.15 -24.17
C LYS A 285 15.45 5.98 -25.14
N TYR A 286 15.26 6.24 -26.41
CA TYR A 286 15.29 5.25 -27.47
C TYR A 286 16.71 4.93 -27.94
N SER A 287 16.91 3.72 -28.48
CA SER A 287 18.21 3.30 -29.03
C SER A 287 18.64 4.10 -30.28
N ASP A 288 17.72 4.78 -30.96
CA ASP A 288 18.01 5.70 -32.07
C ASP A 288 18.43 7.11 -31.64
N GLY A 289 18.50 7.34 -30.32
CA GLY A 289 18.93 8.60 -29.72
C GLY A 289 17.79 9.58 -29.42
N ARG A 290 16.55 9.29 -29.78
CA ARG A 290 15.40 10.11 -29.36
C ARG A 290 15.25 10.05 -27.86
N VAL A 291 14.90 11.19 -27.25
CA VAL A 291 14.52 11.30 -25.83
C VAL A 291 13.15 11.96 -25.76
N ILE A 292 12.26 11.41 -24.98
CA ILE A 292 10.91 11.93 -24.76
C ILE A 292 10.70 12.05 -23.25
N GLU A 293 10.22 13.18 -22.82
CA GLU A 293 9.69 13.39 -21.47
C GLU A 293 8.20 13.14 -21.48
N ILE A 294 7.72 12.41 -20.49
CA ILE A 294 6.31 12.12 -20.26
C ILE A 294 5.96 12.70 -18.90
N ASP A 295 5.07 13.68 -18.89
CA ASP A 295 4.53 14.30 -17.69
C ASP A 295 3.04 13.93 -17.57
N VAL A 296 2.67 13.28 -16.48
CA VAL A 296 1.31 12.85 -16.19
C VAL A 296 1.01 13.17 -14.73
N PRO A 297 0.52 14.40 -14.45
CA PRO A 297 0.25 14.84 -13.10
C PRO A 297 -0.90 14.05 -12.47
N PHE A 298 -0.96 14.06 -11.14
CA PHE A 298 -2.11 13.54 -10.41
C PHE A 298 -3.36 14.35 -10.73
N GLU A 299 -4.51 13.69 -10.68
CA GLU A 299 -5.81 14.37 -10.79
C GLU A 299 -6.07 15.28 -9.58
N VAL A 300 -5.79 14.78 -8.38
CA VAL A 300 -5.87 15.50 -7.11
C VAL A 300 -4.53 15.39 -6.37
N ASP A 301 -4.19 14.18 -5.93
CA ASP A 301 -2.92 13.83 -5.28
C ASP A 301 -2.59 12.34 -5.49
N ASP A 302 -1.49 11.86 -4.88
CA ASP A 302 -1.03 10.48 -5.03
C ASP A 302 -1.87 9.43 -4.25
N PHE A 303 -2.90 9.84 -3.47
CA PHE A 303 -3.85 8.95 -2.81
C PHE A 303 -5.18 8.84 -3.58
N TYR A 304 -5.55 9.88 -4.32
CA TYR A 304 -6.85 9.98 -4.95
C TYR A 304 -7.21 8.75 -5.80
N GLY A 305 -6.27 8.28 -6.61
CA GLY A 305 -6.50 7.14 -7.51
C GLY A 305 -6.90 5.86 -6.77
N GLU A 306 -6.18 5.50 -5.69
CA GLU A 306 -6.50 4.29 -4.93
C GLU A 306 -7.80 4.42 -4.11
N VAL A 307 -8.05 5.60 -3.53
CA VAL A 307 -9.24 5.87 -2.72
C VAL A 307 -10.49 5.88 -3.58
N SER A 308 -10.44 6.57 -4.72
CA SER A 308 -11.53 6.59 -5.72
C SER A 308 -11.81 5.19 -6.25
N HIS A 309 -10.76 4.43 -6.61
CA HIS A 309 -10.89 3.07 -7.11
C HIS A 309 -11.53 2.12 -6.07
N ALA A 310 -11.06 2.15 -4.82
CA ALA A 310 -11.63 1.35 -3.75
C ALA A 310 -13.11 1.68 -3.49
N THR A 311 -13.45 2.97 -3.48
CA THR A 311 -14.84 3.43 -3.33
C THR A 311 -15.73 2.89 -4.45
N GLN A 312 -15.30 2.98 -5.71
CA GLN A 312 -16.04 2.46 -6.87
C GLN A 312 -16.22 0.94 -6.81
N LEU A 313 -15.20 0.20 -6.38
CA LEU A 313 -15.31 -1.25 -6.21
C LEU A 313 -16.34 -1.63 -5.14
N ILE A 314 -16.36 -0.92 -4.01
CA ILE A 314 -17.32 -1.14 -2.93
C ILE A 314 -18.74 -0.86 -3.44
N GLN A 315 -18.98 0.27 -4.10
CA GLN A 315 -20.28 0.61 -4.69
C GLN A 315 -20.74 -0.44 -5.70
N ALA A 316 -19.82 -0.95 -6.52
CA ALA A 316 -20.11 -1.98 -7.52
C ALA A 316 -20.19 -3.41 -6.93
N GLY A 317 -20.07 -3.59 -5.61
CA GLY A 317 -20.11 -4.90 -4.94
C GLY A 317 -18.97 -5.84 -5.40
N LYS A 318 -17.81 -5.30 -5.81
CA LYS A 318 -16.65 -6.09 -6.22
C LYS A 318 -15.87 -6.58 -5.02
N LEU A 319 -15.29 -7.78 -5.12
CA LEU A 319 -14.58 -8.42 -4.03
C LEU A 319 -13.06 -8.22 -4.10
N GLU A 320 -12.54 -7.82 -5.26
CA GLU A 320 -11.13 -7.51 -5.43
C GLU A 320 -10.89 -6.46 -6.52
N SER A 321 -9.72 -5.85 -6.49
CA SER A 321 -9.25 -4.89 -7.48
C SER A 321 -8.58 -5.60 -8.66
N PRO A 322 -8.83 -5.21 -9.92
CA PRO A 322 -8.04 -5.68 -11.04
C PRO A 322 -6.64 -5.04 -11.12
N VAL A 323 -6.39 -3.95 -10.37
CA VAL A 323 -5.12 -3.22 -10.33
C VAL A 323 -4.21 -3.74 -9.22
N MET A 324 -4.75 -3.94 -8.03
CA MET A 324 -4.07 -4.54 -6.88
C MET A 324 -4.93 -5.70 -6.37
N SER A 325 -4.81 -6.84 -7.06
CA SER A 325 -5.60 -8.04 -6.76
C SER A 325 -5.11 -8.73 -5.48
N LEU A 326 -5.94 -9.61 -4.94
CA LEU A 326 -5.54 -10.46 -3.80
C LEU A 326 -4.30 -11.29 -4.13
N ALA A 327 -4.21 -11.79 -5.37
CA ALA A 327 -3.02 -12.50 -5.84
C ALA A 327 -1.78 -11.57 -5.93
N ALA A 328 -1.95 -10.31 -6.30
CA ALA A 328 -0.86 -9.34 -6.32
C ALA A 328 -0.31 -9.07 -4.91
N THR A 329 -1.18 -8.89 -3.90
CA THR A 329 -0.76 -8.77 -2.49
C THR A 329 0.03 -10.00 -2.03
N GLN A 330 -0.44 -11.22 -2.35
CA GLN A 330 0.29 -12.46 -2.02
C GLN A 330 1.66 -12.52 -2.70
N ARG A 331 1.76 -12.13 -3.97
CA ARG A 331 3.03 -12.11 -4.69
C ARG A 331 3.99 -11.04 -4.18
N CYS A 332 3.51 -9.85 -3.82
CA CYS A 332 4.34 -8.83 -3.16
C CYS A 332 4.90 -9.35 -1.84
N ALA A 333 4.09 -9.99 -1.02
CA ALA A 333 4.52 -10.61 0.23
C ALA A 333 5.57 -11.72 -0.01
N HIS A 334 5.34 -12.60 -0.98
CA HIS A 334 6.28 -13.65 -1.38
C HIS A 334 7.65 -13.09 -1.81
N ILE A 335 7.67 -12.02 -2.61
CA ILE A 335 8.90 -11.37 -3.05
C ILE A 335 9.66 -10.77 -1.85
N ILE A 336 8.96 -10.07 -0.96
CA ILE A 336 9.56 -9.49 0.26
C ILE A 336 10.13 -10.60 1.16
N ASP A 337 9.40 -11.69 1.36
CA ASP A 337 9.88 -12.84 2.14
C ASP A 337 11.12 -13.48 1.50
N ALA A 338 11.13 -13.67 0.19
CA ALA A 338 12.30 -14.18 -0.53
C ALA A 338 13.54 -13.30 -0.32
N ILE A 339 13.38 -11.98 -0.38
CA ILE A 339 14.47 -11.02 -0.09
C ILE A 339 14.94 -11.16 1.36
N ARG A 340 14.03 -11.22 2.32
CA ARG A 340 14.35 -11.28 3.75
C ARG A 340 15.00 -12.60 4.18
N MET A 341 14.65 -13.70 3.53
CA MET A 341 15.23 -15.03 3.80
C MET A 341 16.63 -15.20 3.19
N THR A 342 17.04 -14.31 2.29
CA THR A 342 18.37 -14.33 1.69
C THR A 342 19.39 -13.78 2.69
N PRO A 343 20.45 -14.57 3.04
CA PRO A 343 21.43 -14.20 4.07
C PRO A 343 22.34 -13.04 3.66
#